data_23474cb93c992040fb7745c557a04c0c
#
_entry.id   23474cb93c992040fb7745c557a04c0c
#
_cell.length_a   1.000
_cell.length_b   1.000
_cell.length_c   1.000
_cell.angle_alpha   90.00
_cell.angle_beta   90.00
_cell.angle_gamma   90.00
#
_symmetry.space_group_name_H-M   'P 1'
#
loop_
_entity.id
_entity.type
_entity.pdbx_description
1 polymer ?
#
loop_
_entity_poly.entity_id
_entity_poly.type
_entity_poly.pdbx_seq_one_letter_code
_entity_poly.pdbx_strand_id
1 'polypeptide(L)'
;MDIRIARTDRAIEQAFMELREKNPLEKIKIKDLCAMACINKSTFYAHYEDIYALANALENKLIESILASVPRTNDSVALHQAETLTRELFHAFMQNQRAVNILFSGSRQGI
;
A
#
# COMPACT_ATOMS: atom_id res chain seq x y z
N MET A 1 5.45 21.44 -3.86
CA MET A 1 5.71 20.19 -3.14
C MET A 1 7.21 19.97 -3.02
N ASP A 2 7.63 19.62 -1.86
CA ASP A 2 9.04 19.41 -1.60
C ASP A 2 9.47 18.04 -2.10
N ILE A 3 10.48 18.02 -2.96
CA ILE A 3 10.99 16.77 -3.52
C ILE A 3 11.58 15.89 -2.44
N ARG A 4 12.17 16.48 -1.40
CA ARG A 4 12.73 15.69 -0.30
C ARG A 4 11.67 14.91 0.44
N ILE A 5 10.51 15.52 0.66
CA ILE A 5 9.41 14.84 1.34
C ILE A 5 8.95 13.64 0.51
N ALA A 6 8.82 13.83 -0.79
CA ALA A 6 8.38 12.75 -1.67
C ALA A 6 9.40 11.61 -1.71
N ARG A 7 10.68 11.94 -1.71
CA ARG A 7 11.73 10.92 -1.70
C ARG A 7 11.73 10.14 -0.40
N THR A 8 11.55 10.84 0.70
CA THR A 8 11.51 10.20 2.01
C THR A 8 10.30 9.27 2.10
N ASP A 9 9.15 9.71 1.64
CA ASP A 9 7.96 8.85 1.62
C ASP A 9 8.20 7.60 0.82
N ARG A 10 8.82 7.73 -0.34
CA ARG A 10 9.10 6.58 -1.19
C ARG A 10 10.07 5.61 -0.52
N ALA A 11 11.11 6.16 0.12
CA ALA A 11 12.06 5.32 0.83
C ALA A 11 11.40 4.57 1.97
N ILE A 12 10.52 5.23 2.71
CA ILE A 12 9.79 4.60 3.80
C ILE A 12 8.90 3.49 3.25
N GLU A 13 8.18 3.77 2.18
CA GLU A 13 7.29 2.78 1.58
C GLU A 13 8.04 1.55 1.11
N GLN A 14 9.16 1.75 0.43
CA GLN A 14 9.95 0.63 -0.07
C GLN A 14 10.52 -0.20 1.06
N ALA A 15 11.04 0.45 2.09
CA ALA A 15 11.58 -0.26 3.23
C ALA A 15 10.47 -1.06 3.93
N PHE A 16 9.31 -0.46 4.08
CA PHE A 16 8.20 -1.14 4.71
C PHE A 16 7.77 -2.36 3.91
N MET A 17 7.65 -2.23 2.60
CA MET A 17 7.22 -3.34 1.77
C MET A 17 8.20 -4.50 1.84
N GLU A 18 9.50 -4.21 1.83
CA GLU A 18 10.50 -5.27 1.94
C GLU A 18 10.42 -5.99 3.28
N LEU A 19 10.28 -5.22 4.36
CA LEU A 19 10.17 -5.84 5.69
C LEU A 19 8.86 -6.61 5.84
N ARG A 20 7.79 -6.06 5.32
CA ARG A 20 6.47 -6.65 5.45
C ARG A 20 6.35 -7.94 4.65
N GLU A 21 7.09 -8.04 3.57
CA GLU A 21 7.11 -9.27 2.78
C GLU A 21 7.64 -10.44 3.57
N LYS A 22 8.55 -10.18 4.48
CA LYS A 22 9.23 -11.23 5.25
C LYS A 22 8.74 -11.36 6.67
N ASN A 23 8.02 -10.39 7.18
CA ASN A 23 7.62 -10.35 8.58
C ASN A 23 6.17 -9.91 8.73
N PRO A 24 5.46 -10.46 9.72
CA PRO A 24 4.15 -9.91 10.05
C PRO A 24 4.29 -8.48 10.59
N LEU A 25 3.22 -7.73 10.48
CA LEU A 25 3.25 -6.31 10.79
C LEU A 25 3.76 -6.03 12.20
N GLU A 26 3.31 -6.81 13.15
CA GLU A 26 3.65 -6.59 14.56
C GLU A 26 5.10 -6.88 14.87
N LYS A 27 5.82 -7.50 13.94
CA LYS A 27 7.25 -7.80 14.13
C LYS A 27 8.16 -6.79 13.46
N ILE A 28 7.60 -5.84 12.72
CA ILE A 28 8.40 -4.83 12.03
C ILE A 28 8.77 -3.72 13.03
N LYS A 29 10.06 -3.46 13.15
CA LYS A 29 10.55 -2.44 14.05
C LYS A 29 10.89 -1.17 13.28
N ILE A 30 10.53 -0.03 13.85
CA ILE A 30 10.81 1.26 13.21
C ILE A 30 12.32 1.45 13.06
N LYS A 31 13.09 0.97 14.01
CA LYS A 31 14.54 1.03 13.92
C LYS A 31 15.06 0.39 12.63
N ASP A 32 14.56 -0.80 12.33
CA ASP A 32 15.01 -1.52 11.13
C ASP A 32 14.53 -0.84 9.87
N LEU A 33 13.31 -0.35 9.89
CA LEU A 33 12.77 0.38 8.74
C LEU A 33 13.58 1.63 8.46
N CYS A 34 13.91 2.39 9.49
CA CYS A 34 14.69 3.60 9.33
C CYS A 34 16.08 3.31 8.79
N ALA A 35 16.69 2.22 9.26
CA ALA A 35 18.00 1.82 8.75
C ALA A 35 17.93 1.52 7.25
N MET A 36 16.91 0.80 6.83
CA MET A 36 16.75 0.50 5.41
C MET A 36 16.47 1.73 4.57
N ALA A 37 15.67 2.64 5.10
CA ALA A 37 15.28 3.85 4.39
C ALA A 37 16.35 4.94 4.49
N CYS A 38 17.39 4.73 5.28
CA CYS A 38 18.47 5.70 5.50
C CYS A 38 17.94 7.01 6.09
N ILE A 39 17.06 6.89 7.07
CA ILE A 39 16.51 8.04 7.80
C ILE A 39 16.63 7.78 9.29
N ASN A 40 16.45 8.85 10.07
CA ASN A 40 16.41 8.68 11.51
C ASN A 40 14.94 8.58 11.97
N LYS A 41 14.79 8.23 13.25
CA LYS A 41 13.45 8.01 13.79
C LYS A 41 12.60 9.28 13.77
N SER A 42 13.23 10.43 14.02
CA SER A 42 12.44 11.66 14.04
C SER A 42 11.89 11.98 12.66
N THR A 43 12.62 11.64 11.61
CA THR A 43 12.11 11.80 10.26
C THR A 43 10.92 10.88 10.03
N PHE A 44 11.01 9.64 10.48
CA PHE A 44 9.88 8.73 10.36
C PHE A 44 8.66 9.28 11.08
N TYR A 45 8.82 9.70 12.32
CA TYR A 45 7.70 10.19 13.11
C TYR A 45 7.13 11.52 12.62
N ALA A 46 7.89 12.23 11.81
CA ALA A 46 7.34 13.41 11.14
C ALA A 46 6.35 13.03 10.05
N HIS A 47 6.46 11.82 9.52
CA HIS A 47 5.59 11.35 8.44
C HIS A 47 4.46 10.46 8.94
N TYR A 48 4.71 9.62 9.92
CA TYR A 48 3.74 8.63 10.39
C TYR A 48 3.82 8.50 11.90
N GLU A 49 2.69 8.34 12.53
CA GLU A 49 2.61 8.24 13.97
C GLU A 49 3.25 6.96 14.49
N ASP A 50 3.02 5.85 13.78
CA ASP A 50 3.58 4.56 14.15
C ASP A 50 3.54 3.65 12.91
N ILE A 51 3.96 2.40 13.11
CA ILE A 51 4.02 1.44 12.01
C ILE A 51 2.62 1.10 11.49
N TYR A 52 1.63 1.14 12.35
CA TYR A 52 0.25 0.83 11.96
C TYR A 52 -0.35 1.94 11.12
N ALA A 53 -0.01 3.18 11.44
CA ALA A 53 -0.44 4.32 10.62
C ALA A 53 0.16 4.22 9.22
N LEU A 54 1.42 3.82 9.13
CA LEU A 54 2.06 3.62 7.84
C LEU A 54 1.38 2.49 7.07
N ALA A 55 1.14 1.37 7.71
CA ALA A 55 0.47 0.25 7.06
C ALA A 55 -0.89 0.66 6.53
N ASN A 56 -1.64 1.37 7.35
CA ASN A 56 -2.97 1.83 6.96
C ASN A 56 -2.92 2.77 5.77
N ALA A 57 -1.95 3.68 5.77
CA ALA A 57 -1.79 4.62 4.67
C ALA A 57 -1.48 3.88 3.36
N LEU A 58 -0.62 2.88 3.41
CA LEU A 58 -0.26 2.13 2.21
C LEU A 58 -1.41 1.25 1.73
N GLU A 59 -2.17 0.67 2.65
CA GLU A 59 -3.36 -0.11 2.29
C GLU A 59 -4.38 0.78 1.59
N ASN A 60 -4.64 1.96 2.14
CA ASN A 60 -5.57 2.89 1.52
C ASN A 60 -5.09 3.35 0.15
N LYS A 61 -3.80 3.62 0.04
CA LYS A 61 -3.23 4.04 -1.22
C LYS A 61 -3.37 2.96 -2.28
N LEU A 62 -3.17 1.70 -1.89
CA LEU A 62 -3.33 0.59 -2.80
C LEU A 62 -4.76 0.44 -3.26
N ILE A 63 -5.71 0.53 -2.32
CA ILE A 63 -7.12 0.44 -2.65
C ILE A 63 -7.50 1.56 -3.62
N GLU A 64 -7.06 2.78 -3.35
CA GLU A 64 -7.34 3.90 -4.23
C GLU A 64 -6.74 3.68 -5.62
N SER A 65 -5.55 3.11 -5.67
CA SER A 65 -4.90 2.84 -6.94
C SER A 65 -5.68 1.81 -7.76
N ILE A 66 -6.16 0.77 -7.10
CA ILE A 66 -6.96 -0.24 -7.78
C ILE A 66 -8.26 0.36 -8.30
N LEU A 67 -8.93 1.13 -7.48
CA LEU A 67 -10.20 1.74 -7.88
C LEU A 67 -10.00 2.77 -8.98
N ALA A 68 -8.89 3.49 -8.94
CA ALA A 68 -8.63 4.51 -9.95
C ALA A 68 -8.37 3.91 -11.32
N SER A 69 -7.90 2.66 -11.39
CA SER A 69 -7.64 2.02 -12.66
C SER A 69 -8.89 1.43 -13.29
N VAL A 70 -10.02 1.47 -12.58
CA VAL A 70 -11.28 1.01 -13.11
C VAL A 70 -11.99 2.20 -13.77
N PRO A 71 -12.43 2.06 -15.02
CA PRO A 71 -13.08 3.19 -15.69
C PRO A 71 -14.35 3.58 -14.98
N ARG A 72 -14.56 4.88 -14.86
CA ARG A 72 -15.81 5.38 -14.31
C ARG A 72 -16.88 5.25 -15.36
N THR A 73 -17.97 4.65 -14.99
CA THR A 73 -19.06 4.47 -15.91
C THR A 73 -20.10 5.55 -15.68
N ASN A 74 -20.66 5.99 -16.77
CA ASN A 74 -21.88 6.74 -16.71
C ASN A 74 -23.02 5.74 -16.77
N ASP A 75 -24.06 6.12 -16.17
CA ASP A 75 -25.16 5.28 -15.78
C ASP A 75 -26.12 4.85 -16.86
N SER A 76 -25.77 5.00 -18.11
CA SER A 76 -26.78 4.80 -19.12
C SER A 76 -26.89 3.38 -19.67
N VAL A 77 -25.96 2.47 -19.33
CA VAL A 77 -26.04 1.11 -19.89
C VAL A 77 -25.59 0.13 -18.82
N ALA A 78 -26.49 -0.14 -17.92
CA ALA A 78 -26.14 -0.78 -16.66
C ALA A 78 -25.60 -2.20 -16.81
N LEU A 79 -26.23 -3.04 -17.61
CA LEU A 79 -25.84 -4.45 -17.64
C LEU A 79 -24.50 -4.67 -18.32
N HIS A 80 -24.31 -3.98 -19.44
CA HIS A 80 -23.09 -4.09 -20.20
C HIS A 80 -21.90 -3.55 -19.39
N GLN A 81 -22.14 -2.48 -18.65
CA GLN A 81 -21.11 -1.85 -17.87
C GLN A 81 -20.76 -2.63 -16.63
N ALA A 82 -21.72 -3.35 -16.03
CA ALA A 82 -21.45 -4.17 -14.87
C ALA A 82 -20.45 -5.27 -15.20
N GLU A 83 -20.58 -5.89 -16.34
CA GLU A 83 -19.68 -6.94 -16.77
C GLU A 83 -18.28 -6.35 -17.03
N THR A 84 -18.24 -5.22 -17.71
CA THR A 84 -16.97 -4.54 -17.99
C THR A 84 -16.30 -4.10 -16.70
N LEU A 85 -17.05 -3.54 -15.77
CA LEU A 85 -16.52 -3.12 -14.49
C LEU A 85 -15.93 -4.28 -13.72
N THR A 86 -16.64 -5.40 -13.69
CA THR A 86 -16.14 -6.57 -12.97
C THR A 86 -14.82 -7.04 -13.57
N ARG A 87 -14.74 -7.07 -14.89
CA ARG A 87 -13.52 -7.49 -15.56
C ARG A 87 -12.37 -6.53 -15.29
N GLU A 88 -12.64 -5.23 -15.35
CA GLU A 88 -11.61 -4.22 -15.13
C GLU A 88 -11.14 -4.24 -13.68
N LEU A 89 -12.05 -4.42 -12.75
CA LEU A 89 -11.70 -4.49 -11.34
C LEU A 89 -10.85 -5.72 -11.07
N PHE A 90 -11.23 -6.86 -11.62
CA PHE A 90 -10.46 -8.08 -11.48
C PHE A 90 -9.07 -7.92 -12.06
N HIS A 91 -8.99 -7.30 -13.24
CA HIS A 91 -7.71 -7.07 -13.89
C HIS A 91 -6.81 -6.17 -13.04
N ALA A 92 -7.38 -5.09 -12.51
CA ALA A 92 -6.62 -4.17 -11.65
C ALA A 92 -6.13 -4.88 -10.38
N PHE A 93 -7.00 -5.72 -9.81
CA PHE A 93 -6.64 -6.49 -8.64
C PHE A 93 -5.46 -7.42 -8.94
N MET A 94 -5.53 -8.12 -10.07
CA MET A 94 -4.48 -9.06 -10.45
C MET A 94 -3.16 -8.35 -10.74
N GLN A 95 -3.21 -7.16 -11.32
CA GLN A 95 -2.01 -6.39 -11.57
C GLN A 95 -1.32 -5.94 -10.28
N ASN A 96 -2.10 -5.79 -9.21
CA ASN A 96 -1.58 -5.36 -7.92
C ASN A 96 -1.45 -6.52 -6.94
N GLN A 97 -1.48 -7.75 -7.43
CA GLN A 97 -1.56 -8.92 -6.57
C GLN A 97 -0.41 -9.01 -5.57
N ARG A 98 0.80 -8.67 -6.00
CA ARG A 98 1.93 -8.75 -5.10
C ARG A 98 1.77 -7.80 -3.91
N ALA A 99 1.39 -6.56 -4.19
CA ALA A 99 1.17 -5.59 -3.13
C ALA A 99 0.01 -6.00 -2.23
N VAL A 100 -1.05 -6.53 -2.83
CA VAL A 100 -2.19 -7.02 -2.05
C VAL A 100 -1.74 -8.13 -1.10
N ASN A 101 -0.97 -9.09 -1.62
CA ASN A 101 -0.49 -10.18 -0.80
C ASN A 101 0.40 -9.70 0.33
N ILE A 102 1.28 -8.76 0.05
CA ILE A 102 2.18 -8.24 1.08
C ILE A 102 1.40 -7.51 2.17
N LEU A 103 0.49 -6.64 1.77
CA LEU A 103 -0.17 -5.76 2.73
C LEU A 103 -1.33 -6.41 3.47
N PHE A 104 -2.00 -7.38 2.87
CA PHE A 104 -3.24 -7.88 3.43
C PHE A 104 -3.23 -9.32 3.91
N SER A 105 -2.14 -10.05 3.70
CA SER A 105 -2.18 -11.46 4.06
C SER A 105 -1.23 -11.85 5.17
N GLY A 106 -0.18 -11.11 5.37
CA GLY A 106 0.90 -11.56 6.24
C GLY A 106 0.55 -11.62 7.71
N SER A 107 -0.23 -10.67 8.20
CA SER A 107 -0.47 -10.58 9.64
C SER A 107 -1.32 -11.71 10.19
N ARG A 108 -1.91 -12.49 9.31
CA ARG A 108 -2.73 -13.61 9.76
C ARG A 108 -2.00 -14.91 9.80
N GLN A 109 -0.76 -14.92 9.42
CA GLN A 109 0.00 -16.14 9.42
C GLN A 109 0.33 -16.54 10.83
N GLY A 110 0.32 -17.82 11.05
CA GLY A 110 0.54 -18.33 12.37
C GLY A 110 -0.72 -18.57 13.15
N ILE A 111 -1.82 -18.22 12.56
CA ILE A 111 -3.09 -18.54 13.17
C ILE A 111 -3.47 -19.97 12.83
#